data_54cfd39c4f858f31e518e8ca1f7647c8
#
_entry.id   54cfd39c4f858f31e518e8ca1f7647c8
#
_cell.length_a   1.000
_cell.length_b   1.000
_cell.length_c   1.000
_cell.angle_alpha   90.00
_cell.angle_beta   90.00
_cell.angle_gamma   90.00
#
_symmetry.space_group_name_H-M   'P 1'
#
loop_
_entity.id
_entity.type
_entity.pdbx_description
1 polymer ?
#
loop_
_entity_poly.entity_id
_entity_poly.type
_entity_poly.pdbx_seq_one_letter_code
_entity_poly.pdbx_strand_id
1 'polypeptide(L)'
;MKQTFTRIIFVAMVTLATSTLFAQRAALSGEWKLDEKKSELGEFARAATSVKAEQKEDAITITRVTPGFNGGDPMTNTVTLTFDGKVVESEGFRGSKRKSTAKWSDDGKTLVVSSTMSFERDGQTSEFKSTETWSITKDGQLSVVTQSNSPRGESTVKAVYTK
;
A
#
# COMPACT_ATOMS: atom_id res chain seq x y z
N MET A 1 43.82 -33.17 59.31
CA MET A 1 43.77 -32.33 58.11
C MET A 1 42.53 -32.73 57.30
N LYS A 2 41.49 -31.90 57.35
CA LYS A 2 40.24 -32.11 56.56
C LYS A 2 40.22 -31.08 55.44
N GLN A 3 40.40 -31.53 54.21
CA GLN A 3 40.26 -30.65 53.02
C GLN A 3 38.81 -30.58 52.61
N THR A 4 38.25 -29.41 52.65
CA THR A 4 36.87 -29.10 52.19
C THR A 4 36.95 -28.73 50.74
N PHE A 5 36.42 -29.59 49.86
CA PHE A 5 36.27 -29.29 48.45
C PHE A 5 35.02 -28.43 48.22
N THR A 6 35.22 -27.14 47.91
CA THR A 6 34.17 -26.23 47.49
C THR A 6 33.90 -26.45 46.01
N ARG A 7 32.73 -27.05 45.67
CA ARG A 7 32.23 -27.17 44.28
C ARG A 7 31.62 -25.83 43.83
N ILE A 8 32.28 -25.12 42.94
CA ILE A 8 31.73 -23.95 42.29
C ILE A 8 30.88 -24.47 41.13
N ILE A 9 29.54 -24.31 41.26
CA ILE A 9 28.58 -24.56 40.15
C ILE A 9 28.53 -23.32 39.31
N PHE A 10 29.09 -23.36 38.08
CA PHE A 10 28.93 -22.33 37.07
C PHE A 10 27.56 -22.53 36.42
N VAL A 11 26.56 -21.72 36.78
CA VAL A 11 25.28 -21.64 36.08
C VAL A 11 25.50 -20.73 34.87
N ALA A 12 25.68 -21.33 33.71
CA ALA A 12 25.68 -20.61 32.43
C ALA A 12 24.24 -20.19 32.10
N MET A 13 23.93 -18.93 32.34
CA MET A 13 22.65 -18.30 31.93
C MET A 13 22.67 -18.07 30.42
N VAL A 14 22.11 -19.00 29.66
CA VAL A 14 21.90 -18.84 28.21
C VAL A 14 20.72 -17.88 28.02
N THR A 15 21.00 -16.61 27.81
CA THR A 15 20.02 -15.62 27.38
C THR A 15 19.68 -15.91 25.91
N LEU A 16 18.55 -16.58 25.66
CA LEU A 16 17.95 -16.61 24.32
C LEU A 16 17.51 -15.18 23.97
N ALA A 17 18.32 -14.48 23.19
CA ALA A 17 17.89 -13.28 22.49
C ALA A 17 16.90 -13.72 21.39
N THR A 18 15.62 -13.65 21.67
CA THR A 18 14.57 -13.74 20.65
C THR A 18 14.64 -12.45 19.81
N SER A 19 15.48 -12.45 18.79
CA SER A 19 15.44 -11.45 17.74
C SER A 19 14.10 -11.60 17.02
N THR A 20 13.13 -10.72 17.35
CA THR A 20 11.96 -10.52 16.51
C THR A 20 12.46 -9.99 15.17
N LEU A 21 12.57 -10.86 14.19
CA LEU A 21 12.76 -10.47 12.80
C LEU A 21 11.51 -9.70 12.38
N PHE A 22 11.51 -8.38 12.58
CA PHE A 22 10.59 -7.53 11.86
C PHE A 22 10.95 -7.68 10.38
N ALA A 23 10.07 -8.32 9.61
CA ALA A 23 10.25 -8.44 8.17
C ALA A 23 10.48 -7.03 7.62
N GLN A 24 11.63 -6.83 6.97
CA GLN A 24 11.98 -5.54 6.40
C GLN A 24 10.96 -5.20 5.32
N ARG A 25 10.20 -4.13 5.53
CA ARG A 25 9.18 -3.68 4.59
C ARG A 25 9.81 -3.29 3.25
N ALA A 26 9.10 -3.57 2.16
CA ALA A 26 9.52 -3.14 0.84
C ALA A 26 9.67 -1.61 0.79
N ALA A 27 10.71 -1.11 0.12
CA ALA A 27 10.98 0.31 0.00
C ALA A 27 10.14 0.92 -1.13
N LEU A 28 8.95 1.41 -0.81
CA LEU A 28 8.02 2.00 -1.78
C LEU A 28 8.32 3.47 -2.08
N SER A 29 9.14 4.15 -1.27
CA SER A 29 9.47 5.57 -1.44
C SER A 29 10.13 5.85 -2.78
N GLY A 30 9.70 6.92 -3.42
CA GLY A 30 10.25 7.40 -4.69
C GLY A 30 9.22 8.12 -5.53
N GLU A 31 9.71 8.66 -6.64
CA GLU A 31 8.89 9.20 -7.72
C GLU A 31 8.86 8.18 -8.85
N TRP A 32 7.67 7.76 -9.20
CA TRP A 32 7.41 6.66 -10.11
C TRP A 32 6.61 7.13 -11.30
N LYS A 33 7.02 6.76 -12.52
CA LYS A 33 6.32 7.06 -13.77
C LYS A 33 5.74 5.79 -14.36
N LEU A 34 4.53 5.85 -14.88
CA LEU A 34 3.84 4.73 -15.48
C LEU A 34 4.63 4.20 -16.70
N ASP A 35 4.90 2.91 -16.69
CA ASP A 35 5.39 2.17 -17.88
C ASP A 35 4.19 1.44 -18.50
N GLU A 36 3.57 2.07 -19.49
CA GLU A 36 2.39 1.52 -20.17
C GLU A 36 2.69 0.18 -20.85
N LYS A 37 3.93 -0.02 -21.34
CA LYS A 37 4.32 -1.24 -22.04
C LYS A 37 4.40 -2.47 -21.13
N LYS A 38 4.66 -2.25 -19.84
CA LYS A 38 4.73 -3.29 -18.81
C LYS A 38 3.45 -3.42 -18.00
N SER A 39 2.50 -2.53 -18.24
CA SER A 39 1.24 -2.46 -17.53
C SER A 39 0.15 -3.21 -18.28
N GLU A 40 -0.75 -3.83 -17.53
CA GLU A 40 -1.96 -4.47 -18.02
C GLU A 40 -3.15 -3.57 -17.65
N LEU A 41 -3.31 -2.49 -18.44
CA LEU A 41 -4.38 -1.52 -18.27
C LEU A 41 -5.55 -1.96 -19.13
N GLY A 42 -6.69 -2.27 -18.55
CA GLY A 42 -7.89 -2.55 -19.32
C GLY A 42 -8.33 -1.32 -20.16
N GLU A 43 -9.18 -1.54 -21.14
CA GLU A 43 -9.63 -0.52 -22.13
C GLU A 43 -10.18 0.77 -21.49
N PHE A 44 -10.74 0.68 -20.28
CA PHE A 44 -11.32 1.81 -19.55
C PHE A 44 -10.58 2.16 -18.26
N ALA A 45 -9.43 1.51 -17.99
CA ALA A 45 -8.72 1.74 -16.75
C ALA A 45 -7.90 3.03 -16.82
N ARG A 46 -7.98 3.82 -15.76
CA ARG A 46 -7.22 5.05 -15.58
C ARG A 46 -6.18 4.84 -14.49
N ALA A 47 -5.01 4.38 -14.90
CA ALA A 47 -3.86 4.40 -14.02
C ALA A 47 -3.32 5.83 -13.86
N ALA A 48 -2.75 6.13 -12.70
CA ALA A 48 -2.01 7.37 -12.53
C ALA A 48 -0.79 7.38 -13.46
N THR A 49 -0.51 8.50 -14.12
CA THR A 49 0.68 8.67 -14.97
C THR A 49 1.94 8.77 -14.13
N SER A 50 1.81 9.28 -12.91
CA SER A 50 2.89 9.30 -11.93
C SER A 50 2.38 9.08 -10.51
N VAL A 51 3.26 8.50 -9.70
CA VAL A 51 3.03 8.24 -8.27
C VAL A 51 4.27 8.70 -7.51
N LYS A 52 4.10 9.58 -6.53
CA LYS A 52 5.10 9.87 -5.52
C LYS A 52 4.69 9.20 -4.23
N ALA A 53 5.55 8.34 -3.69
CA ALA A 53 5.35 7.66 -2.43
C ALA A 53 6.41 8.12 -1.41
N GLU A 54 5.98 8.51 -0.22
CA GLU A 54 6.84 8.91 0.89
C GLU A 54 6.51 8.03 2.09
N GLN A 55 7.26 6.93 2.23
CA GLN A 55 7.08 5.94 3.28
C GLN A 55 7.84 6.35 4.54
N LYS A 56 7.15 6.32 5.67
CA LYS A 56 7.69 6.45 7.02
C LYS A 56 7.54 5.12 7.77
N GLU A 57 7.92 5.08 9.03
CA GLU A 57 7.84 3.89 9.87
C GLU A 57 6.39 3.40 10.05
N ASP A 58 5.46 4.33 10.27
CA ASP A 58 4.07 4.07 10.65
C ASP A 58 3.04 4.47 9.58
N ALA A 59 3.47 5.17 8.50
CA ALA A 59 2.58 5.73 7.51
C ALA A 59 3.23 5.83 6.12
N ILE A 60 2.38 6.02 5.11
CA ILE A 60 2.80 6.36 3.75
C ILE A 60 1.96 7.53 3.23
N THR A 61 2.63 8.53 2.66
CA THR A 61 1.98 9.58 1.88
C THR A 61 2.09 9.25 0.40
N ILE A 62 0.96 9.18 -0.29
CA ILE A 62 0.87 8.83 -1.70
C ILE A 62 0.27 10.01 -2.45
N THR A 63 1.03 10.57 -3.38
CA THR A 63 0.55 11.59 -4.33
C THR A 63 0.46 10.96 -5.70
N ARG A 64 -0.71 11.04 -6.33
CA ARG A 64 -0.96 10.51 -7.68
C ARG A 64 -1.36 11.61 -8.62
N VAL A 65 -0.82 11.58 -9.83
CA VAL A 65 -1.28 12.40 -10.95
C VAL A 65 -2.03 11.49 -11.91
N THR A 66 -3.30 11.75 -12.13
CA THR A 66 -4.17 10.95 -13.02
C THR A 66 -4.59 11.81 -14.20
N PRO A 67 -4.63 11.26 -15.43
CA PRO A 67 -5.10 12.00 -16.59
C PRO A 67 -6.51 12.55 -16.37
N GLY A 68 -6.74 13.76 -16.84
CA GLY A 68 -8.05 14.37 -16.80
C GLY A 68 -9.10 13.60 -17.60
N PHE A 69 -10.37 13.88 -17.34
CA PHE A 69 -11.48 13.25 -18.07
C PHE A 69 -11.58 13.88 -19.47
N ASN A 70 -11.70 13.07 -20.52
CA ASN A 70 -11.84 13.52 -21.90
C ASN A 70 -10.79 14.53 -22.37
N GLY A 71 -9.52 14.34 -21.95
CA GLY A 71 -8.43 15.26 -22.33
C GLY A 71 -8.38 16.54 -21.50
N GLY A 72 -9.14 16.62 -20.41
CA GLY A 72 -9.04 17.74 -19.47
C GLY A 72 -7.74 17.75 -18.67
N ASP A 73 -7.58 18.73 -17.78
CA ASP A 73 -6.38 18.87 -16.95
C ASP A 73 -6.15 17.65 -16.04
N PRO A 74 -4.89 17.24 -15.84
CA PRO A 74 -4.54 16.18 -14.91
C PRO A 74 -4.99 16.50 -13.49
N MET A 75 -5.45 15.48 -12.77
CA MET A 75 -5.86 15.61 -11.39
C MET A 75 -4.77 15.08 -10.47
N THR A 76 -4.39 15.87 -9.47
CA THR A 76 -3.48 15.45 -8.42
C THR A 76 -4.27 15.13 -7.14
N ASN A 77 -4.03 13.95 -6.58
CA ASN A 77 -4.61 13.53 -5.31
C ASN A 77 -3.51 13.09 -4.36
N THR A 78 -3.56 13.56 -3.12
CA THR A 78 -2.62 13.18 -2.06
C THR A 78 -3.38 12.61 -0.89
N VAL A 79 -2.92 11.47 -0.36
CA VAL A 79 -3.47 10.83 0.83
C VAL A 79 -2.33 10.30 1.71
N THR A 80 -2.48 10.47 3.04
CA THR A 80 -1.59 9.85 4.01
C THR A 80 -2.35 8.75 4.74
N LEU A 81 -1.82 7.53 4.69
CA LEU A 81 -2.40 6.33 5.29
C LEU A 81 -1.47 5.79 6.37
N THR A 82 -2.01 5.46 7.53
CA THR A 82 -1.28 4.80 8.60
C THR A 82 -1.35 3.28 8.43
N PHE A 83 -0.29 2.55 8.82
CA PHE A 83 -0.22 1.09 8.65
C PHE A 83 -0.94 0.29 9.73
N ASP A 84 -1.55 0.96 10.68
CA ASP A 84 -2.37 0.35 11.74
C ASP A 84 -3.79 -0.04 11.28
N GLY A 85 -4.10 0.23 10.01
CA GLY A 85 -5.40 -0.08 9.40
C GLY A 85 -6.51 0.87 9.79
N LYS A 86 -6.20 2.03 10.39
CA LYS A 86 -7.20 3.07 10.63
C LYS A 86 -7.78 3.58 9.33
N VAL A 87 -9.07 3.88 9.37
CA VAL A 87 -9.77 4.48 8.23
C VAL A 87 -9.40 5.94 8.11
N VAL A 88 -8.90 6.33 6.93
CA VAL A 88 -8.66 7.71 6.55
C VAL A 88 -9.73 8.14 5.54
N GLU A 89 -10.41 9.23 5.82
CA GLU A 89 -11.37 9.83 4.89
C GLU A 89 -10.65 10.88 4.01
N SER A 90 -10.95 10.87 2.73
CA SER A 90 -10.45 11.83 1.75
C SER A 90 -11.54 12.16 0.72
N GLU A 91 -11.36 13.24 0.00
CA GLU A 91 -12.22 13.53 -1.14
C GLU A 91 -11.88 12.60 -2.31
N GLY A 92 -12.91 12.08 -2.94
CA GLY A 92 -12.84 11.30 -4.16
C GLY A 92 -13.23 12.13 -5.39
N PHE A 93 -13.50 11.43 -6.48
CA PHE A 93 -13.92 12.05 -7.73
C PHE A 93 -15.27 12.77 -7.57
N ARG A 94 -15.36 14.03 -8.04
CA ARG A 94 -16.59 14.87 -8.00
C ARG A 94 -17.18 15.05 -6.60
N GLY A 95 -16.33 15.23 -5.60
CA GLY A 95 -16.80 15.45 -4.21
C GLY A 95 -17.31 14.19 -3.51
N SER A 96 -17.14 13.00 -4.10
CA SER A 96 -17.43 11.75 -3.41
C SER A 96 -16.54 11.58 -2.18
N LYS A 97 -17.02 10.85 -1.18
CA LYS A 97 -16.21 10.49 0.00
C LYS A 97 -15.50 9.17 -0.26
N ARG A 98 -14.20 9.17 0.01
CA ARG A 98 -13.37 7.96 -0.05
C ARG A 98 -12.88 7.62 1.35
N LYS A 99 -13.08 6.38 1.76
CA LYS A 99 -12.54 5.79 2.98
C LYS A 99 -11.46 4.80 2.59
N SER A 100 -10.26 4.96 3.13
CA SER A 100 -9.11 4.09 2.80
C SER A 100 -8.41 3.61 4.05
N THR A 101 -7.85 2.39 3.97
CA THR A 101 -6.99 1.80 4.99
C THR A 101 -5.73 1.25 4.32
N ALA A 102 -4.63 1.14 5.08
CA ALA A 102 -3.41 0.51 4.60
C ALA A 102 -2.88 -0.49 5.63
N LYS A 103 -2.43 -1.65 5.15
CA LYS A 103 -1.79 -2.69 5.95
C LYS A 103 -0.68 -3.38 5.17
N TRP A 104 0.42 -3.68 5.83
CA TRP A 104 1.45 -4.56 5.29
C TRP A 104 1.05 -6.02 5.41
N SER A 105 1.48 -6.83 4.44
CA SER A 105 1.51 -8.29 4.58
C SER A 105 2.48 -8.70 5.69
N ASP A 106 2.27 -9.89 6.25
CA ASP A 106 3.08 -10.41 7.37
C ASP A 106 4.58 -10.51 7.02
N ASP A 107 4.90 -10.76 5.75
CA ASP A 107 6.27 -10.81 5.24
C ASP A 107 6.87 -9.44 4.89
N GLY A 108 6.11 -8.36 5.05
CA GLY A 108 6.53 -6.99 4.76
C GLY A 108 6.74 -6.66 3.28
N LYS A 109 6.49 -7.59 2.36
CA LYS A 109 6.78 -7.39 0.93
C LYS A 109 5.69 -6.66 0.17
N THR A 110 4.48 -6.64 0.71
CA THR A 110 3.30 -6.11 0.04
C THR A 110 2.54 -5.16 0.95
N LEU A 111 2.24 -3.97 0.45
CA LEU A 111 1.30 -3.05 1.09
C LEU A 111 -0.06 -3.21 0.43
N VAL A 112 -1.08 -3.49 1.23
CA VAL A 112 -2.47 -3.58 0.78
C VAL A 112 -3.20 -2.32 1.19
N VAL A 113 -3.76 -1.61 0.21
CA VAL A 113 -4.59 -0.42 0.40
C VAL A 113 -6.01 -0.76 -0.03
N SER A 114 -6.94 -0.77 0.93
CA SER A 114 -8.36 -0.99 0.65
C SER A 114 -9.10 0.34 0.69
N SER A 115 -9.95 0.59 -0.29
CA SER A 115 -10.72 1.82 -0.41
C SER A 115 -12.19 1.55 -0.72
N THR A 116 -13.07 2.34 -0.13
CA THR A 116 -14.50 2.40 -0.48
C THR A 116 -14.82 3.83 -0.85
N MET A 117 -15.44 4.03 -2.00
CA MET A 117 -15.89 5.33 -2.47
C MET A 117 -17.41 5.31 -2.58
N SER A 118 -18.07 6.26 -1.92
CA SER A 118 -19.53 6.37 -1.89
C SER A 118 -19.98 7.58 -2.69
N PHE A 119 -20.93 7.36 -3.58
CA PHE A 119 -21.61 8.38 -4.37
C PHE A 119 -23.08 8.42 -4.00
N GLU A 120 -23.57 9.60 -3.78
CA GLU A 120 -25.01 9.82 -3.62
C GLU A 120 -25.57 10.46 -4.88
N ARG A 121 -26.57 9.82 -5.48
CA ARG A 121 -27.28 10.33 -6.64
C ARG A 121 -28.76 10.00 -6.52
N ASP A 122 -29.60 11.02 -6.64
CA ASP A 122 -31.06 10.90 -6.60
C ASP A 122 -31.57 10.15 -5.35
N GLY A 123 -30.95 10.39 -4.17
CA GLY A 123 -31.27 9.73 -2.92
C GLY A 123 -30.82 8.27 -2.80
N GLN A 124 -30.05 7.77 -3.78
CA GLN A 124 -29.47 6.43 -3.74
C GLN A 124 -27.95 6.52 -3.55
N THR A 125 -27.44 5.72 -2.61
CA THR A 125 -26.01 5.59 -2.37
C THR A 125 -25.47 4.39 -3.16
N SER A 126 -24.45 4.64 -3.98
CA SER A 126 -23.70 3.60 -4.66
C SER A 126 -22.30 3.52 -4.08
N GLU A 127 -21.79 2.31 -3.83
CA GLU A 127 -20.44 2.08 -3.32
C GLU A 127 -19.57 1.41 -4.37
N PHE A 128 -18.35 1.89 -4.49
CA PHE A 128 -17.27 1.30 -5.27
C PHE A 128 -16.16 0.88 -4.32
N LYS A 129 -15.83 -0.40 -4.33
CA LYS A 129 -14.76 -0.95 -3.50
C LYS A 129 -13.55 -1.27 -4.37
N SER A 130 -12.37 -0.96 -3.88
CA SER A 130 -11.11 -1.32 -4.53
C SER A 130 -10.08 -1.76 -3.52
N THR A 131 -9.24 -2.70 -3.93
CA THR A 131 -8.06 -3.13 -3.19
C THR A 131 -6.86 -3.00 -4.09
N GLU A 132 -5.88 -2.23 -3.65
CA GLU A 132 -4.60 -2.08 -4.32
C GLU A 132 -3.54 -2.88 -3.57
N THR A 133 -2.77 -3.66 -4.31
CA THR A 133 -1.64 -4.43 -3.82
C THR A 133 -0.36 -3.83 -4.39
N TRP A 134 0.46 -3.23 -3.52
CA TRP A 134 1.68 -2.53 -3.86
C TRP A 134 2.89 -3.38 -3.53
N SER A 135 3.79 -3.57 -4.49
CA SER A 135 5.02 -4.34 -4.29
C SER A 135 6.16 -3.83 -5.17
N ILE A 136 7.39 -4.16 -4.80
CA ILE A 136 8.56 -3.92 -5.65
C ILE A 136 8.89 -5.21 -6.39
N THR A 137 8.98 -5.12 -7.71
CA THR A 137 9.36 -6.25 -8.57
C THR A 137 10.85 -6.59 -8.40
N LYS A 138 11.28 -7.73 -8.92
CA LYS A 138 12.70 -8.13 -8.92
C LYS A 138 13.61 -7.13 -9.63
N ASP A 139 13.06 -6.40 -10.60
CA ASP A 139 13.77 -5.36 -11.37
C ASP A 139 13.72 -3.99 -10.70
N GLY A 140 13.24 -3.90 -9.45
CA GLY A 140 13.16 -2.66 -8.68
C GLY A 140 12.06 -1.69 -9.12
N GLN A 141 11.06 -2.16 -9.85
CA GLN A 141 9.92 -1.38 -10.32
C GLN A 141 8.77 -1.45 -9.30
N LEU A 142 7.97 -0.41 -9.20
CA LEU A 142 6.74 -0.44 -8.42
C LEU A 142 5.63 -1.12 -9.22
N SER A 143 5.05 -2.17 -8.68
CA SER A 143 3.84 -2.82 -9.21
C SER A 143 2.65 -2.50 -8.32
N VAL A 144 1.59 -2.00 -8.91
CA VAL A 144 0.30 -1.74 -8.24
C VAL A 144 -0.78 -2.53 -8.97
N VAL A 145 -1.29 -3.56 -8.32
CA VAL A 145 -2.42 -4.34 -8.81
C VAL A 145 -3.68 -3.84 -8.13
N THR A 146 -4.63 -3.33 -8.90
CA THR A 146 -5.91 -2.82 -8.41
C THR A 146 -7.02 -3.78 -8.79
N GLN A 147 -7.70 -4.32 -7.80
CA GLN A 147 -8.94 -5.05 -7.95
C GLN A 147 -10.09 -4.14 -7.57
N SER A 148 -11.07 -3.97 -8.44
CA SER A 148 -12.22 -3.10 -8.22
C SER A 148 -13.51 -3.88 -8.37
N ASN A 149 -14.44 -3.63 -7.45
CA ASN A 149 -15.80 -4.13 -7.53
C ASN A 149 -16.76 -2.93 -7.63
N SER A 150 -17.53 -2.90 -8.70
CA SER A 150 -18.47 -1.84 -9.02
C SER A 150 -19.82 -2.41 -9.45
N PRO A 151 -20.89 -1.62 -9.51
CA PRO A 151 -22.17 -2.04 -10.07
C PRO A 151 -22.09 -2.57 -11.53
N ARG A 152 -20.98 -2.30 -12.22
CA ARG A 152 -20.69 -2.78 -13.58
C ARG A 152 -19.92 -4.09 -13.62
N GLY A 153 -19.57 -4.65 -12.47
CA GLY A 153 -18.79 -5.88 -12.33
C GLY A 153 -17.39 -5.64 -11.72
N GLU A 154 -16.63 -6.72 -11.70
CA GLU A 154 -15.27 -6.75 -11.20
C GLU A 154 -14.26 -6.45 -12.31
N SER A 155 -13.19 -5.78 -11.94
CA SER A 155 -12.07 -5.51 -12.85
C SER A 155 -10.75 -5.61 -12.13
N THR A 156 -9.72 -6.03 -12.84
CA THR A 156 -8.34 -6.06 -12.34
C THR A 156 -7.45 -5.28 -13.30
N VAL A 157 -6.64 -4.41 -12.74
CA VAL A 157 -5.67 -3.58 -13.47
C VAL A 157 -4.31 -3.77 -12.81
N LYS A 158 -3.27 -3.96 -13.60
CA LYS A 158 -1.89 -3.99 -13.14
C LYS A 158 -1.13 -2.83 -13.77
N ALA A 159 -0.74 -1.90 -12.95
CA ALA A 159 0.12 -0.77 -13.34
C ALA A 159 1.54 -1.01 -12.85
N VAL A 160 2.51 -0.85 -13.74
CA VAL A 160 3.94 -0.94 -13.44
C VAL A 160 4.55 0.44 -13.62
N TYR A 161 5.37 0.84 -12.65
CA TYR A 161 5.99 2.16 -12.63
C TYR A 161 7.51 2.03 -12.51
N THR A 162 8.23 2.89 -13.21
CA THR A 162 9.70 3.02 -13.16
C THR A 162 10.12 4.35 -12.52
N LYS A 163 11.32 4.41 -11.96
CA LYS A 163 11.93 5.66 -11.47
C LYS A 163 12.46 6.49 -12.61
#